data_04828c72bc0078cbef8e309d54dfab0b
#
_entry.id   04828c72bc0078cbef8e309d54dfab0b
#
_cell.length_a   1.000
_cell.length_b   1.000
_cell.length_c   1.000
_cell.angle_alpha   90.00
_cell.angle_beta   90.00
_cell.angle_gamma   90.00
#
_symmetry.space_group_name_H-M   'P 1'
#
loop_
_entity.id
_entity.type
_entity.pdbx_description
1 polymer ?
#
loop_
_entity_poly.entity_id
_entity_poly.type
_entity_poly.pdbx_seq_one_letter_code
_entity_poly.pdbx_strand_id
1 'polypeptide(L)'
;PPQSMGLVMEVHEVQLTEQDHIEYRMLGDLPYIIIEREGCKRLFLSGVTGDVLHQSIREQSHEVFSRIAKVLETEGMPVSSIIRQWNYIEKITACDATGHQHYQDFNDARSLFYNGVEWTTGYPAATGIGTQWGGIMIDVDALLCKDGSVRVLGVDNPLQIAAHAYSQNVLLGEKDVALPQKTTPKFERAKAVWKEDHGFVYVSGTAAIRGEQSLEGVGIEQQTLTTLENIEYLVSHDNLNRSGIPATENATLITFRVYVKRWEDMEKARQVVTERYPDLPAIYTLTDVCRSELLIEIEGIGVLC
;
A
#
# COMPACT_ATOMS: atom_id res chain seq x y z
N PRO A 1 3.06 -9.13 17.48
CA PRO A 1 2.85 -10.41 18.14
C PRO A 1 3.62 -10.44 19.46
N PRO A 2 3.19 -11.23 20.47
CA PRO A 2 3.99 -11.46 21.65
C PRO A 2 5.39 -11.95 21.24
N GLN A 3 6.42 -11.67 22.06
CA GLN A 3 7.82 -12.09 21.78
C GLN A 3 7.98 -13.57 21.45
N SER A 4 7.01 -14.40 21.84
CA SER A 4 6.98 -15.84 21.60
C SER A 4 6.36 -16.26 20.26
N MET A 5 5.77 -15.33 19.49
CA MET A 5 5.14 -15.66 18.22
C MET A 5 6.01 -15.26 17.05
N GLY A 6 6.49 -16.25 16.30
CA GLY A 6 7.23 -16.05 15.04
C GLY A 6 6.36 -15.83 13.81
N LEU A 7 5.02 -15.88 13.94
CA LEU A 7 4.08 -15.76 12.82
C LEU A 7 2.87 -14.94 13.21
N VAL A 8 2.49 -14.03 12.33
CA VAL A 8 1.22 -13.30 12.35
C VAL A 8 0.49 -13.60 11.06
N MET A 9 -0.81 -13.86 11.14
CA MET A 9 -1.63 -14.18 9.99
C MET A 9 -2.89 -13.31 9.96
N GLU A 10 -3.19 -12.75 8.79
CA GLU A 10 -4.45 -12.12 8.45
C GLU A 10 -5.13 -12.96 7.38
N VAL A 11 -6.43 -13.20 7.51
CA VAL A 11 -7.20 -14.01 6.57
C VAL A 11 -8.32 -13.15 6.00
N HIS A 12 -8.40 -13.10 4.68
CA HIS A 12 -9.52 -12.52 3.96
C HIS A 12 -10.37 -13.65 3.40
N GLU A 13 -11.63 -13.67 3.77
CA GLU A 13 -12.59 -14.65 3.27
C GLU A 13 -13.52 -13.99 2.26
N VAL A 14 -13.76 -14.64 1.14
CA VAL A 14 -14.73 -14.21 0.13
C VAL A 14 -15.84 -15.24 0.05
N GLN A 15 -17.05 -14.84 0.43
CA GLN A 15 -18.23 -15.68 0.24
C GLN A 15 -18.64 -15.65 -1.24
N LEU A 16 -18.62 -16.81 -1.89
CA LEU A 16 -19.04 -16.97 -3.28
C LEU A 16 -20.52 -17.36 -3.37
N THR A 17 -21.19 -16.87 -4.40
CA THR A 17 -22.52 -17.31 -4.81
C THR A 17 -22.43 -18.32 -5.98
N GLU A 18 -23.54 -18.95 -6.35
CA GLU A 18 -23.57 -19.88 -7.49
C GLU A 18 -23.24 -19.21 -8.87
N GLN A 19 -23.33 -17.88 -8.92
CA GLN A 19 -23.04 -17.10 -10.13
C GLN A 19 -21.59 -16.62 -10.20
N ASP A 20 -20.85 -16.74 -9.10
CA ASP A 20 -19.45 -16.33 -9.03
C ASP A 20 -18.55 -17.44 -9.57
N HIS A 21 -17.51 -17.05 -10.27
CA HIS A 21 -16.51 -17.98 -10.77
C HIS A 21 -15.15 -17.68 -10.15
N ILE A 22 -14.54 -18.69 -9.52
CA ILE A 22 -13.18 -18.60 -8.96
C ILE A 22 -12.24 -19.53 -9.71
N GLU A 23 -11.09 -19.02 -10.08
CA GLU A 23 -10.02 -19.79 -10.71
C GLU A 23 -8.69 -19.60 -9.99
N TYR A 24 -8.03 -20.72 -9.70
CA TYR A 24 -6.65 -20.76 -9.23
C TYR A 24 -5.74 -20.98 -10.44
N ARG A 25 -4.92 -20.00 -10.75
CA ARG A 25 -4.08 -19.98 -11.95
C ARG A 25 -2.60 -19.94 -11.59
N MET A 26 -1.78 -20.29 -12.57
CA MET A 26 -0.32 -20.29 -12.46
C MET A 26 0.27 -19.71 -13.75
N LEU A 27 1.17 -18.74 -13.63
CA LEU A 27 1.99 -18.25 -14.74
C LEU A 27 3.47 -18.47 -14.40
N GLY A 28 4.08 -19.50 -15.02
CA GLY A 28 5.40 -19.96 -14.59
C GLY A 28 5.36 -20.51 -13.17
N ASP A 29 6.07 -19.87 -12.26
CA ASP A 29 6.11 -20.17 -10.83
C ASP A 29 5.20 -19.29 -9.97
N LEU A 30 4.43 -18.37 -10.59
CA LEU A 30 3.55 -17.44 -9.89
C LEU A 30 2.11 -17.95 -9.81
N PRO A 31 1.63 -18.35 -8.61
CA PRO A 31 0.23 -18.65 -8.38
C PRO A 31 -0.55 -17.34 -8.20
N TYR A 32 -1.77 -17.30 -8.72
CA TYR A 32 -2.71 -16.19 -8.49
C TYR A 32 -4.16 -16.67 -8.57
N ILE A 33 -5.07 -15.84 -8.08
CA ILE A 33 -6.49 -16.14 -8.03
C ILE A 33 -7.24 -15.12 -8.88
N ILE A 34 -8.17 -15.59 -9.69
CA ILE A 34 -9.16 -14.77 -10.38
C ILE A 34 -10.53 -15.05 -9.78
N ILE A 35 -11.28 -13.99 -9.48
CA ILE A 35 -12.71 -14.08 -9.15
C ILE A 35 -13.46 -13.22 -10.15
N GLU A 36 -14.41 -13.85 -10.86
CA GLU A 36 -15.34 -13.16 -11.71
C GLU A 36 -16.71 -13.11 -11.03
N ARG A 37 -17.24 -11.89 -10.86
CA ARG A 37 -18.52 -11.62 -10.20
C ARG A 37 -19.19 -10.41 -10.86
N GLU A 38 -20.45 -10.56 -11.27
CA GLU A 38 -21.28 -9.44 -11.75
C GLU A 38 -20.59 -8.55 -12.80
N GLY A 39 -19.94 -9.17 -13.80
CA GLY A 39 -19.21 -8.43 -14.85
C GLY A 39 -17.86 -7.83 -14.45
N CYS A 40 -17.46 -8.01 -13.20
CA CYS A 40 -16.15 -7.61 -12.70
C CYS A 40 -15.20 -8.80 -12.62
N LYS A 41 -13.94 -8.59 -12.96
CA LYS A 41 -12.82 -9.51 -12.76
C LYS A 41 -11.91 -8.95 -11.68
N ARG A 42 -11.68 -9.70 -10.61
CA ARG A 42 -10.73 -9.38 -9.56
C ARG A 42 -9.57 -10.36 -9.57
N LEU A 43 -8.37 -9.84 -9.48
CA LEU A 43 -7.12 -10.61 -9.42
C LEU A 43 -6.46 -10.40 -8.05
N PHE A 44 -6.03 -11.51 -7.44
CA PHE A 44 -5.18 -11.52 -6.25
C PHE A 44 -3.87 -12.21 -6.62
N LEU A 45 -2.79 -11.46 -6.61
CA LEU A 45 -1.44 -11.94 -6.89
C LEU A 45 -0.54 -11.63 -5.70
N SER A 46 0.10 -12.62 -5.13
CA SER A 46 0.90 -12.47 -3.92
C SER A 46 2.27 -13.14 -4.06
N GLY A 47 3.25 -12.61 -3.33
CA GLY A 47 4.58 -13.20 -3.24
C GLY A 47 5.40 -13.07 -4.51
N VAL A 48 5.21 -12.03 -5.31
CA VAL A 48 6.03 -11.80 -6.51
C VAL A 48 7.41 -11.30 -6.09
N THR A 49 8.44 -12.11 -6.32
CA THR A 49 9.84 -11.83 -5.96
C THR A 49 10.74 -11.82 -7.19
N GLY A 50 11.91 -11.18 -7.08
CA GLY A 50 13.01 -11.27 -8.03
C GLY A 50 14.05 -12.33 -7.61
N ASP A 51 15.18 -12.41 -8.32
CA ASP A 51 16.32 -13.26 -7.95
C ASP A 51 17.14 -12.63 -6.81
N VAL A 52 16.76 -12.94 -5.58
CA VAL A 52 17.38 -12.39 -4.35
C VAL A 52 18.88 -12.71 -4.23
N LEU A 53 19.35 -13.78 -4.86
CA LEU A 53 20.73 -14.24 -4.70
C LEU A 53 21.71 -13.57 -5.68
N HIS A 54 21.22 -13.14 -6.85
CA HIS A 54 22.10 -12.70 -7.94
C HIS A 54 21.83 -11.27 -8.43
N GLN A 55 20.80 -10.62 -7.90
CA GLN A 55 20.39 -9.30 -8.35
C GLN A 55 20.43 -8.27 -7.22
N SER A 56 20.75 -7.02 -7.58
CA SER A 56 20.56 -5.85 -6.73
C SER A 56 19.07 -5.56 -6.48
N ILE A 57 18.76 -4.76 -5.47
CA ILE A 57 17.38 -4.29 -5.19
C ILE A 57 16.74 -3.62 -6.41
N ARG A 58 17.52 -2.84 -7.16
CA ARG A 58 17.08 -2.22 -8.41
C ARG A 58 16.68 -3.26 -9.46
N GLU A 59 17.55 -4.21 -9.76
CA GLU A 59 17.29 -5.26 -10.76
C GLU A 59 16.09 -6.13 -10.36
N GLN A 60 16.00 -6.51 -9.09
CA GLN A 60 14.84 -7.23 -8.55
C GLN A 60 13.55 -6.42 -8.71
N SER A 61 13.59 -5.11 -8.45
CA SER A 61 12.43 -4.24 -8.61
C SER A 61 11.92 -4.24 -10.05
N HIS A 62 12.81 -4.14 -11.04
CA HIS A 62 12.44 -4.22 -12.45
C HIS A 62 11.87 -5.59 -12.82
N GLU A 63 12.49 -6.67 -12.35
CA GLU A 63 12.01 -8.03 -12.61
C GLU A 63 10.61 -8.25 -12.04
N VAL A 64 10.39 -7.89 -10.78
CA VAL A 64 9.09 -8.07 -10.10
C VAL A 64 7.98 -7.32 -10.84
N PHE A 65 8.20 -6.06 -11.24
CA PHE A 65 7.20 -5.33 -12.02
C PHE A 65 6.98 -5.93 -13.42
N SER A 66 8.02 -6.46 -14.06
CA SER A 66 7.88 -7.19 -15.33
C SER A 66 7.03 -8.46 -15.17
N ARG A 67 7.21 -9.21 -14.08
CA ARG A 67 6.42 -10.40 -13.76
C ARG A 67 4.94 -10.05 -13.51
N ILE A 68 4.67 -8.97 -12.75
CA ILE A 68 3.31 -8.45 -12.54
C ILE A 68 2.67 -8.05 -13.87
N ALA A 69 3.40 -7.30 -14.72
CA ALA A 69 2.92 -6.91 -16.04
C ALA A 69 2.45 -8.10 -16.88
N LYS A 70 3.24 -9.20 -16.89
CA LYS A 70 2.90 -10.42 -17.62
C LYS A 70 1.63 -11.10 -17.10
N VAL A 71 1.42 -11.14 -15.79
CA VAL A 71 0.17 -11.69 -15.23
C VAL A 71 -1.03 -10.84 -15.65
N LEU A 72 -0.93 -9.52 -15.51
CA LEU A 72 -2.01 -8.61 -15.93
C LEU A 72 -2.31 -8.72 -17.43
N GLU A 73 -1.29 -8.77 -18.28
CA GLU A 73 -1.42 -8.95 -19.73
C GLU A 73 -2.10 -10.28 -20.06
N THR A 74 -1.71 -11.37 -19.43
CA THR A 74 -2.30 -12.70 -19.60
C THR A 74 -3.80 -12.68 -19.25
N GLU A 75 -4.18 -11.90 -18.26
CA GLU A 75 -5.56 -11.75 -17.80
C GLU A 75 -6.35 -10.69 -18.58
N GLY A 76 -5.72 -9.98 -19.52
CA GLY A 76 -6.36 -8.87 -20.26
C GLY A 76 -6.73 -7.70 -19.33
N MET A 77 -6.00 -7.51 -18.24
CA MET A 77 -6.19 -6.43 -17.27
C MET A 77 -5.14 -5.34 -17.49
N PRO A 78 -5.53 -4.07 -17.66
CA PRO A 78 -4.55 -2.99 -17.76
C PRO A 78 -3.85 -2.75 -16.41
N VAL A 79 -2.64 -2.21 -16.43
CA VAL A 79 -1.90 -1.86 -15.20
C VAL A 79 -2.70 -0.91 -14.30
N SER A 80 -3.50 -0.01 -14.89
CA SER A 80 -4.40 0.90 -14.16
C SER A 80 -5.55 0.20 -13.42
N SER A 81 -5.73 -1.11 -13.62
CA SER A 81 -6.69 -1.93 -12.84
C SER A 81 -6.19 -2.27 -11.44
N ILE A 82 -4.90 -2.06 -11.13
CA ILE A 82 -4.36 -2.26 -9.79
C ILE A 82 -5.04 -1.28 -8.82
N ILE A 83 -5.68 -1.82 -7.79
CA ILE A 83 -6.37 -1.02 -6.75
C ILE A 83 -5.59 -0.96 -5.44
N ARG A 84 -4.81 -2.01 -5.15
CA ARG A 84 -4.00 -2.13 -3.94
C ARG A 84 -2.67 -2.81 -4.24
N GLN A 85 -1.57 -2.32 -3.62
CA GLN A 85 -0.24 -2.89 -3.75
C GLN A 85 0.49 -2.85 -2.41
N TRP A 86 1.06 -3.99 -1.99
CA TRP A 86 1.96 -4.07 -0.83
C TRP A 86 3.37 -4.33 -1.31
N ASN A 87 4.32 -3.54 -0.81
CA ASN A 87 5.71 -3.56 -1.23
C ASN A 87 6.59 -3.83 -0.02
N TYR A 88 7.23 -4.98 -0.02
CA TYR A 88 8.17 -5.41 1.01
C TYR A 88 9.58 -5.26 0.42
N ILE A 89 10.38 -4.36 1.02
CA ILE A 89 11.65 -3.92 0.45
C ILE A 89 12.76 -4.20 1.47
N GLU A 90 13.72 -5.05 1.12
CA GLU A 90 14.85 -5.34 2.00
C GLU A 90 15.59 -4.06 2.37
N LYS A 91 15.73 -3.83 3.71
CA LYS A 91 16.46 -2.68 4.28
C LYS A 91 16.08 -1.36 3.59
N ILE A 92 14.79 -1.07 3.56
CA ILE A 92 14.15 0.01 2.77
C ILE A 92 14.86 1.36 2.86
N THR A 93 15.45 1.69 4.02
CA THR A 93 16.18 2.96 4.24
C THR A 93 17.67 2.87 3.95
N ALA A 94 18.21 1.66 3.71
CA ALA A 94 19.63 1.49 3.41
C ALA A 94 19.99 2.03 2.03
N CYS A 95 21.27 2.43 1.90
CA CYS A 95 21.86 2.77 0.60
C CYS A 95 22.83 1.66 0.19
N ASP A 96 22.94 1.45 -1.11
CA ASP A 96 23.99 0.61 -1.70
C ASP A 96 25.36 1.32 -1.66
N ALA A 97 26.40 0.66 -2.18
CA ALA A 97 27.76 1.19 -2.22
C ALA A 97 27.91 2.45 -3.09
N THR A 98 26.93 2.75 -3.95
CA THR A 98 26.90 3.94 -4.84
C THR A 98 26.04 5.08 -4.29
N GLY A 99 25.44 4.90 -3.09
CA GLY A 99 24.59 5.91 -2.44
C GLY A 99 23.12 5.86 -2.88
N HIS A 100 22.73 4.89 -3.72
CA HIS A 100 21.34 4.69 -4.10
C HIS A 100 20.56 4.02 -2.97
N GLN A 101 19.49 4.68 -2.51
CA GLN A 101 18.63 4.13 -1.48
C GLN A 101 17.71 3.06 -2.07
N HIS A 102 17.55 1.92 -1.37
CA HIS A 102 16.68 0.83 -1.81
C HIS A 102 15.25 1.28 -2.11
N TYR A 103 14.68 2.17 -1.29
CA TYR A 103 13.36 2.72 -1.55
C TYR A 103 13.30 3.60 -2.80
N GLN A 104 14.35 4.37 -3.10
CA GLN A 104 14.41 5.19 -4.31
C GLN A 104 14.56 4.31 -5.56
N ASP A 105 15.43 3.29 -5.53
CA ASP A 105 15.56 2.32 -6.62
C ASP A 105 14.23 1.62 -6.93
N PHE A 106 13.50 1.21 -5.88
CA PHE A 106 12.16 0.66 -6.02
C PHE A 106 11.18 1.67 -6.66
N ASN A 107 11.19 2.93 -6.22
CA ASN A 107 10.33 3.99 -6.77
C ASN A 107 10.65 4.30 -8.22
N ASP A 108 11.91 4.27 -8.61
CA ASP A 108 12.37 4.47 -9.99
C ASP A 108 11.83 3.34 -10.90
N ALA A 109 11.95 2.08 -10.48
CA ALA A 109 11.40 0.94 -11.21
C ALA A 109 9.86 1.00 -11.30
N ARG A 110 9.17 1.37 -10.20
CA ARG A 110 7.72 1.55 -10.19
C ARG A 110 7.28 2.68 -11.13
N SER A 111 8.02 3.78 -11.17
CA SER A 111 7.73 4.90 -12.06
C SER A 111 7.86 4.52 -13.52
N LEU A 112 8.83 3.67 -13.88
CA LEU A 112 8.97 3.12 -15.23
C LEU A 112 7.83 2.15 -15.56
N PHE A 113 7.45 1.27 -14.64
CA PHE A 113 6.31 0.35 -14.83
C PHE A 113 4.99 1.09 -15.05
N TYR A 114 4.80 2.24 -14.39
CA TYR A 114 3.61 3.08 -14.53
C TYR A 114 3.68 4.09 -15.69
N ASN A 115 4.82 4.17 -16.37
CA ASN A 115 5.01 5.12 -17.47
C ASN A 115 4.09 4.79 -18.65
N GLY A 116 3.45 5.82 -19.20
CA GLY A 116 2.50 5.66 -20.31
C GLY A 116 1.14 5.06 -19.94
N VAL A 117 0.93 4.73 -18.66
CA VAL A 117 -0.37 4.26 -18.15
C VAL A 117 -1.27 5.46 -17.84
N GLU A 118 -2.50 5.43 -18.33
CA GLU A 118 -3.51 6.44 -18.02
C GLU A 118 -4.20 6.08 -16.68
N TRP A 119 -3.98 6.91 -15.67
CA TRP A 119 -4.50 6.73 -14.31
C TRP A 119 -5.75 7.59 -14.06
N THR A 120 -6.83 7.31 -14.80
CA THR A 120 -8.10 8.08 -14.72
C THR A 120 -8.75 8.06 -13.34
N THR A 121 -8.50 7.03 -12.55
CA THR A 121 -9.04 6.87 -11.20
C THR A 121 -7.99 7.11 -10.10
N GLY A 122 -6.82 7.65 -10.45
CA GLY A 122 -5.66 7.78 -9.58
C GLY A 122 -4.86 6.49 -9.44
N TYR A 123 -3.67 6.58 -8.84
CA TYR A 123 -2.79 5.44 -8.55
C TYR A 123 -3.45 4.45 -7.58
N PRO A 124 -2.93 3.21 -7.42
CA PRO A 124 -3.41 2.31 -6.37
C PRO A 124 -3.13 2.86 -4.98
N ALA A 125 -3.90 2.43 -3.98
CA ALA A 125 -3.44 2.51 -2.61
C ALA A 125 -2.23 1.59 -2.44
N ALA A 126 -1.21 2.04 -1.70
CA ALA A 126 -0.01 1.23 -1.51
C ALA A 126 0.62 1.41 -0.11
N THR A 127 1.29 0.36 0.34
CA THR A 127 2.13 0.36 1.53
C THR A 127 3.53 -0.07 1.14
N GLY A 128 4.56 0.62 1.65
CA GLY A 128 5.95 0.29 1.40
C GLY A 128 6.71 0.20 2.71
N ILE A 129 7.02 -1.02 3.14
CA ILE A 129 7.70 -1.30 4.41
C ILE A 129 8.99 -2.06 4.20
N GLY A 130 9.89 -1.94 5.20
CA GLY A 130 11.18 -2.62 5.19
C GLY A 130 11.09 -4.06 5.66
N THR A 131 11.93 -4.92 5.10
CA THR A 131 12.23 -6.26 5.61
C THR A 131 13.71 -6.35 5.94
N GLN A 132 14.10 -7.31 6.78
CA GLN A 132 15.51 -7.50 7.10
C GLN A 132 16.29 -8.22 5.99
N TRP A 133 15.60 -9.08 5.24
CA TRP A 133 16.09 -9.86 4.09
C TRP A 133 14.94 -10.29 3.19
N GLY A 134 15.26 -10.90 2.06
CA GLY A 134 14.28 -11.42 1.09
C GLY A 134 14.13 -10.56 -0.17
N GLY A 135 14.95 -9.53 -0.32
CA GLY A 135 14.96 -8.67 -1.51
C GLY A 135 13.67 -7.87 -1.66
N ILE A 136 13.12 -7.89 -2.85
CA ILE A 136 11.82 -7.27 -3.19
C ILE A 136 10.74 -8.34 -3.26
N MET A 137 9.63 -8.10 -2.56
CA MET A 137 8.41 -8.87 -2.71
C MET A 137 7.21 -7.93 -2.85
N ILE A 138 6.31 -8.22 -3.79
CA ILE A 138 5.11 -7.41 -4.03
C ILE A 138 3.87 -8.30 -4.04
N ASP A 139 2.81 -7.82 -3.38
CA ASP A 139 1.46 -8.34 -3.50
C ASP A 139 0.57 -7.31 -4.22
N VAL A 140 -0.36 -7.77 -5.05
CA VAL A 140 -1.23 -6.92 -5.87
C VAL A 140 -2.67 -7.43 -5.83
N ASP A 141 -3.60 -6.50 -5.58
CA ASP A 141 -5.02 -6.66 -5.91
C ASP A 141 -5.35 -5.78 -7.12
N ALA A 142 -5.97 -6.37 -8.13
CA ALA A 142 -6.45 -5.63 -9.29
C ALA A 142 -7.94 -5.91 -9.55
N LEU A 143 -8.66 -4.90 -10.05
CA LEU A 143 -10.09 -4.97 -10.33
C LEU A 143 -10.41 -4.34 -11.68
N LEU A 144 -11.10 -5.09 -12.54
CA LEU A 144 -11.58 -4.62 -13.83
C LEU A 144 -13.08 -4.88 -13.93
N CYS A 145 -13.91 -3.85 -14.01
CA CYS A 145 -15.35 -3.93 -14.24
C CYS A 145 -15.69 -3.30 -15.60
N LYS A 146 -16.34 -4.07 -16.47
CA LYS A 146 -16.62 -3.65 -17.85
C LYS A 146 -17.86 -2.79 -18.00
N ASP A 147 -18.82 -2.94 -17.10
CA ASP A 147 -20.13 -2.29 -17.15
C ASP A 147 -20.20 -0.98 -16.36
N GLY A 148 -19.13 -0.60 -15.67
CA GLY A 148 -19.10 0.59 -14.82
C GLY A 148 -19.98 0.49 -13.56
N SER A 149 -20.47 -0.71 -13.21
CA SER A 149 -21.30 -0.95 -12.03
C SER A 149 -20.53 -0.70 -10.72
N VAL A 150 -19.22 -0.97 -10.72
CA VAL A 150 -18.31 -0.68 -9.61
C VAL A 150 -17.48 0.55 -9.97
N ARG A 151 -17.45 1.51 -9.06
CA ARG A 151 -16.63 2.71 -9.16
C ARG A 151 -15.35 2.56 -8.37
N VAL A 152 -14.27 3.12 -8.89
CA VAL A 152 -12.94 3.11 -8.25
C VAL A 152 -12.39 4.53 -8.32
N LEU A 153 -11.88 5.04 -7.20
CA LEU A 153 -11.33 6.40 -7.14
C LEU A 153 -10.23 6.51 -6.08
N GLY A 154 -9.17 7.27 -6.38
CA GLY A 154 -8.18 7.68 -5.41
C GLY A 154 -8.74 8.70 -4.42
N VAL A 155 -8.30 8.62 -3.17
CA VAL A 155 -8.69 9.55 -2.10
C VAL A 155 -7.45 10.23 -1.57
N ASP A 156 -7.41 11.55 -1.68
CA ASP A 156 -6.36 12.39 -1.12
C ASP A 156 -6.65 12.77 0.34
N ASN A 157 -5.59 13.12 1.05
CA ASN A 157 -5.69 13.64 2.40
C ASN A 157 -5.22 15.11 2.43
N PRO A 158 -6.11 16.09 2.66
CA PRO A 158 -5.73 17.51 2.73
C PRO A 158 -4.71 17.84 3.83
N LEU A 159 -4.53 16.98 4.83
CA LEU A 159 -3.49 17.13 5.85
C LEU A 159 -2.09 16.76 5.34
N GLN A 160 -2.00 16.11 4.17
CA GLN A 160 -0.77 15.58 3.59
C GLN A 160 -0.68 15.92 2.10
N ILE A 161 0.51 16.26 1.62
CA ILE A 161 0.74 16.36 0.18
C ILE A 161 0.63 14.95 -0.44
N ALA A 162 0.00 14.85 -1.61
CA ALA A 162 -0.06 13.58 -2.35
C ALA A 162 1.36 13.04 -2.59
N ALA A 163 1.58 11.75 -2.38
CA ALA A 163 2.92 11.17 -2.41
C ALA A 163 3.62 11.37 -3.76
N HIS A 164 2.86 11.33 -4.84
CA HIS A 164 3.36 11.55 -6.20
C HIS A 164 3.71 13.02 -6.52
N ALA A 165 3.35 13.96 -5.63
CA ALA A 165 3.64 15.39 -5.72
C ALA A 165 4.71 15.86 -4.72
N TYR A 166 5.40 14.97 -4.03
CA TYR A 166 6.48 15.31 -3.11
C TYR A 166 7.59 16.12 -3.78
N SER A 167 8.11 17.11 -3.05
CA SER A 167 9.28 17.86 -3.49
C SER A 167 10.55 17.00 -3.48
N GLN A 168 11.57 17.42 -4.24
CA GLN A 168 12.87 16.75 -4.25
C GLN A 168 13.57 16.78 -2.88
N ASN A 169 13.17 17.69 -1.98
CA ASN A 169 13.81 17.89 -0.69
C ASN A 169 13.55 16.74 0.30
N VAL A 170 12.41 16.05 0.16
CA VAL A 170 12.03 14.94 1.06
C VAL A 170 12.35 13.56 0.48
N LEU A 171 12.88 13.51 -0.73
CA LEU A 171 13.33 12.27 -1.37
C LEU A 171 14.79 12.00 -1.02
N LEU A 172 15.05 10.83 -0.44
CA LEU A 172 16.37 10.41 -0.01
C LEU A 172 17.14 9.68 -1.13
N GLY A 173 18.43 9.44 -0.88
CA GLY A 173 19.31 8.75 -1.82
C GLY A 173 19.72 9.59 -3.03
N GLU A 174 20.62 9.06 -3.85
CA GLU A 174 21.04 9.65 -5.09
C GLU A 174 20.02 9.41 -6.20
N LYS A 175 19.95 10.31 -7.18
CA LYS A 175 19.11 10.10 -8.35
C LYS A 175 19.78 9.13 -9.33
N ASP A 176 18.98 8.37 -10.06
CA ASP A 176 19.46 7.61 -11.19
C ASP A 176 20.08 8.54 -12.25
N VAL A 177 21.24 8.16 -12.79
CA VAL A 177 21.95 8.95 -13.82
C VAL A 177 21.12 9.11 -15.10
N ALA A 178 20.23 8.17 -15.39
CA ALA A 178 19.34 8.22 -16.56
C ALA A 178 18.10 9.09 -16.35
N LEU A 179 17.84 9.54 -15.12
CA LEU A 179 16.66 10.34 -14.79
C LEU A 179 17.02 11.82 -14.57
N PRO A 180 16.16 12.77 -14.97
CA PRO A 180 16.40 14.20 -14.73
C PRO A 180 16.33 14.57 -13.25
N GLN A 181 15.53 13.83 -12.46
CA GLN A 181 15.33 14.04 -11.03
C GLN A 181 14.91 12.72 -10.35
N LYS A 182 14.95 12.67 -9.02
CA LYS A 182 14.44 11.53 -8.26
C LYS A 182 12.95 11.36 -8.52
N THR A 183 12.49 10.11 -8.68
CA THR A 183 11.08 9.85 -8.87
C THR A 183 10.34 9.89 -7.53
N THR A 184 9.13 10.41 -7.55
CA THR A 184 8.25 10.42 -6.38
C THR A 184 7.54 9.07 -6.22
N PRO A 185 7.18 8.67 -4.98
CA PRO A 185 6.34 7.49 -4.76
C PRO A 185 4.99 7.63 -5.48
N LYS A 186 4.57 6.60 -6.21
CA LYS A 186 3.35 6.61 -7.02
C LYS A 186 2.25 5.80 -6.32
N PHE A 187 1.47 6.47 -5.47
CA PHE A 187 0.29 5.90 -4.80
C PHE A 187 -0.65 7.00 -4.32
N GLU A 188 -1.93 6.65 -4.15
CA GLU A 188 -2.92 7.50 -3.49
C GLU A 188 -2.92 7.25 -1.98
N ARG A 189 -3.38 8.21 -1.18
CA ARG A 189 -3.50 8.06 0.28
C ARG A 189 -4.50 6.99 0.67
N ALA A 190 -5.56 6.84 -0.11
CA ALA A 190 -6.43 5.68 -0.09
C ALA A 190 -7.03 5.42 -1.47
N LYS A 191 -7.65 4.26 -1.64
CA LYS A 191 -8.42 3.87 -2.82
C LYS A 191 -9.80 3.40 -2.40
N ALA A 192 -10.83 4.08 -2.85
CA ALA A 192 -12.21 3.64 -2.67
C ALA A 192 -12.66 2.78 -3.84
N VAL A 193 -13.37 1.71 -3.53
CA VAL A 193 -14.02 0.80 -4.47
C VAL A 193 -15.44 0.57 -3.99
N TRP A 194 -16.44 1.01 -4.75
CA TRP A 194 -17.84 0.91 -4.29
C TRP A 194 -18.83 0.65 -5.43
N LYS A 195 -19.93 0.04 -5.06
CA LYS A 195 -21.10 -0.18 -5.90
C LYS A 195 -22.32 0.32 -5.13
N GLU A 196 -23.12 1.20 -5.75
CA GLU A 196 -24.26 1.84 -5.08
C GLU A 196 -23.82 2.56 -3.79
N ASP A 197 -24.28 2.08 -2.64
CA ASP A 197 -23.99 2.62 -1.30
C ASP A 197 -23.00 1.75 -0.49
N HIS A 198 -22.49 0.66 -1.06
CA HIS A 198 -21.59 -0.28 -0.38
C HIS A 198 -20.20 -0.30 -1.01
N GLY A 199 -19.18 -0.41 -0.19
CA GLY A 199 -17.82 -0.52 -0.71
C GLY A 199 -16.74 -0.55 0.35
N PHE A 200 -15.50 -0.42 -0.14
CA PHE A 200 -14.31 -0.42 0.70
C PHE A 200 -13.44 0.79 0.41
N VAL A 201 -12.79 1.28 1.45
CA VAL A 201 -11.71 2.27 1.37
C VAL A 201 -10.42 1.58 1.83
N TYR A 202 -9.50 1.34 0.89
CA TYR A 202 -8.18 0.79 1.18
C TYR A 202 -7.26 1.94 1.57
N VAL A 203 -6.94 2.07 2.85
CA VAL A 203 -6.03 3.08 3.37
C VAL A 203 -4.60 2.62 3.13
N SER A 204 -3.81 3.43 2.45
CA SER A 204 -2.37 3.20 2.23
C SER A 204 -1.58 3.25 3.53
N GLY A 205 -0.36 2.75 3.50
CA GLY A 205 0.60 2.98 4.57
C GLY A 205 0.67 4.46 4.91
N THR A 206 0.24 4.81 6.11
CA THR A 206 0.12 6.16 6.62
C THR A 206 1.00 6.32 7.85
N ALA A 207 1.77 7.41 7.90
CA ALA A 207 2.68 7.72 8.98
C ALA A 207 2.44 9.14 9.53
N ALA A 208 3.21 9.52 10.56
CA ALA A 208 3.13 10.84 11.18
C ALA A 208 3.75 11.93 10.29
N ILE A 209 3.05 12.27 9.21
CA ILE A 209 3.45 13.27 8.21
C ILE A 209 2.36 14.35 8.13
N ARG A 210 2.77 15.63 8.14
CA ARG A 210 1.92 16.78 7.84
C ARG A 210 2.49 17.54 6.63
N GLY A 211 1.64 17.79 5.63
CA GLY A 211 2.16 18.20 4.31
C GLY A 211 3.06 17.09 3.75
N GLU A 212 4.34 17.37 3.57
CA GLU A 212 5.35 16.38 3.17
C GLU A 212 6.41 16.12 4.27
N GLN A 213 6.30 16.81 5.43
CA GLN A 213 7.28 16.75 6.50
C GLN A 213 6.93 15.69 7.53
N SER A 214 7.90 14.86 7.89
CA SER A 214 7.79 13.91 8.99
C SER A 214 7.75 14.64 10.33
N LEU A 215 6.96 14.13 11.29
CA LEU A 215 6.94 14.64 12.65
C LEU A 215 8.13 14.08 13.42
N GLU A 216 9.24 14.83 13.41
CA GLU A 216 10.50 14.44 14.01
C GLU A 216 10.62 14.82 15.50
N GLY A 217 11.48 14.12 16.23
CA GLY A 217 11.83 14.46 17.62
C GLY A 217 10.74 14.21 18.66
N VAL A 218 9.60 13.65 18.24
CA VAL A 218 8.52 13.22 19.12
C VAL A 218 8.54 11.71 19.31
N GLY A 219 8.09 11.21 20.44
CA GLY A 219 8.07 9.77 20.71
C GLY A 219 6.99 9.03 19.94
N ILE A 220 7.01 7.69 20.06
CA ILE A 220 6.09 6.78 19.38
C ILE A 220 4.62 7.13 19.67
N GLU A 221 4.28 7.55 20.89
CA GLU A 221 2.91 7.92 21.27
C GLU A 221 2.37 9.04 20.36
N GLN A 222 3.11 10.15 20.24
CA GLN A 222 2.68 11.28 19.42
C GLN A 222 2.67 10.93 17.92
N GLN A 223 3.64 10.14 17.44
CA GLN A 223 3.61 9.69 16.05
C GLN A 223 2.41 8.76 15.78
N THR A 224 2.06 7.87 16.73
CA THR A 224 0.88 7.01 16.59
C THR A 224 -0.40 7.84 16.54
N LEU A 225 -0.58 8.79 17.45
CA LEU A 225 -1.75 9.68 17.47
C LEU A 225 -1.88 10.45 16.15
N THR A 226 -0.80 11.08 15.68
CA THR A 226 -0.82 11.82 14.41
C THR A 226 -1.13 10.93 13.21
N THR A 227 -0.64 9.69 13.21
CA THR A 227 -0.94 8.70 12.18
C THR A 227 -2.43 8.34 12.17
N LEU A 228 -3.02 8.10 13.33
CA LEU A 228 -4.45 7.82 13.48
C LEU A 228 -5.31 9.02 13.05
N GLU A 229 -4.96 10.23 13.44
CA GLU A 229 -5.63 11.46 13.00
C GLU A 229 -5.61 11.62 11.46
N ASN A 230 -4.49 11.27 10.81
CA ASN A 230 -4.39 11.27 9.34
C ASN A 230 -5.36 10.26 8.73
N ILE A 231 -5.46 9.05 9.30
CA ILE A 231 -6.38 8.01 8.82
C ILE A 231 -7.83 8.42 9.05
N GLU A 232 -8.16 8.92 10.23
CA GLU A 232 -9.52 9.38 10.57
C GLU A 232 -10.00 10.48 9.64
N TYR A 233 -9.14 11.46 9.36
CA TYR A 233 -9.48 12.50 8.40
C TYR A 233 -9.67 11.94 6.98
N LEU A 234 -8.79 11.02 6.56
CA LEU A 234 -8.83 10.41 5.24
C LEU A 234 -10.16 9.69 4.98
N VAL A 235 -10.66 8.95 5.97
CA VAL A 235 -11.91 8.16 5.87
C VAL A 235 -13.15 8.91 6.35
N SER A 236 -13.01 10.20 6.68
CA SER A 236 -14.14 11.02 7.15
C SER A 236 -15.16 11.28 6.04
N HIS A 237 -16.44 11.35 6.41
CA HIS A 237 -17.56 11.72 5.54
C HIS A 237 -17.24 12.94 4.67
N ASP A 238 -16.73 14.01 5.27
CA ASP A 238 -16.45 15.26 4.56
C ASP A 238 -15.34 15.08 3.52
N ASN A 239 -14.29 14.33 3.84
CA ASN A 239 -13.20 14.08 2.89
C ASN A 239 -13.60 13.13 1.77
N LEU A 240 -14.40 12.09 2.07
CA LEU A 240 -14.91 11.16 1.06
C LEU A 240 -15.82 11.90 0.07
N ASN A 241 -16.75 12.72 0.54
CA ASN A 241 -17.61 13.52 -0.33
C ASN A 241 -16.82 14.56 -1.16
N ARG A 242 -15.81 15.21 -0.56
CA ARG A 242 -14.90 16.10 -1.30
C ARG A 242 -14.18 15.36 -2.44
N SER A 243 -13.84 14.09 -2.24
CA SER A 243 -13.21 13.24 -3.24
C SER A 243 -14.19 12.69 -4.28
N GLY A 244 -15.48 12.97 -4.17
CA GLY A 244 -16.51 12.50 -5.10
C GLY A 244 -17.09 11.13 -4.78
N ILE A 245 -16.88 10.64 -3.55
CA ILE A 245 -17.43 9.38 -3.05
C ILE A 245 -18.68 9.71 -2.24
N PRO A 246 -19.89 9.26 -2.64
CA PRO A 246 -21.12 9.59 -1.95
C PRO A 246 -21.22 8.82 -0.61
N ALA A 247 -20.61 9.35 0.42
CA ALA A 247 -20.67 8.81 1.77
C ALA A 247 -21.74 9.57 2.59
N THR A 248 -22.49 8.85 3.40
CA THR A 248 -23.48 9.43 4.35
C THR A 248 -22.89 9.57 5.74
N GLU A 249 -21.84 8.85 6.04
CA GLU A 249 -21.09 8.86 7.30
C GLU A 249 -19.59 8.55 7.05
N ASN A 250 -18.78 8.60 8.10
CA ASN A 250 -17.39 8.16 8.00
C ASN A 250 -17.31 6.68 7.62
N ALA A 251 -16.34 6.29 6.78
CA ALA A 251 -16.13 4.88 6.55
C ALA A 251 -15.73 4.18 7.86
N THR A 252 -16.41 3.07 8.15
CA THR A 252 -16.14 2.27 9.35
C THR A 252 -14.89 1.44 9.17
N LEU A 253 -13.84 1.75 9.94
CA LEU A 253 -12.60 0.96 9.93
C LEU A 253 -12.85 -0.44 10.49
N ILE A 254 -12.38 -1.46 9.79
CA ILE A 254 -12.61 -2.87 10.13
C ILE A 254 -11.34 -3.64 10.47
N THR A 255 -10.17 -3.16 10.08
CA THR A 255 -8.87 -3.78 10.41
C THR A 255 -7.73 -2.79 10.26
N PHE A 256 -6.66 -3.00 11.06
CA PHE A 256 -5.37 -2.34 10.91
C PHE A 256 -4.22 -3.33 10.79
N ARG A 257 -3.22 -2.98 9.97
CA ARG A 257 -1.85 -3.49 10.05
C ARG A 257 -0.96 -2.37 10.56
N VAL A 258 -0.32 -2.61 11.71
CA VAL A 258 0.51 -1.65 12.41
C VAL A 258 1.96 -2.09 12.32
N TYR A 259 2.77 -1.28 11.69
CA TYR A 259 4.19 -1.50 11.46
C TYR A 259 4.98 -0.62 12.41
N VAL A 260 5.68 -1.22 13.37
CA VAL A 260 6.45 -0.50 14.40
C VAL A 260 7.94 -0.74 14.16
N LYS A 261 8.70 0.35 14.13
CA LYS A 261 10.12 0.31 13.77
C LYS A 261 11.00 -0.31 14.87
N ARG A 262 10.66 -0.08 16.13
CA ARG A 262 11.48 -0.50 17.27
C ARG A 262 10.71 -1.39 18.20
N TRP A 263 11.38 -2.39 18.72
CA TRP A 263 10.75 -3.32 19.67
C TRP A 263 10.26 -2.62 20.94
N GLU A 264 11.06 -1.71 21.48
CA GLU A 264 10.73 -0.93 22.68
C GLU A 264 9.49 -0.06 22.54
N ASP A 265 9.13 0.32 21.32
CA ASP A 265 7.97 1.16 21.00
C ASP A 265 6.67 0.36 20.83
N MET A 266 6.76 -0.98 20.71
CA MET A 266 5.65 -1.84 20.33
C MET A 266 4.46 -1.76 21.29
N GLU A 267 4.73 -1.87 22.60
CA GLU A 267 3.66 -1.90 23.60
C GLU A 267 2.98 -0.53 23.72
N LYS A 268 3.76 0.56 23.61
CA LYS A 268 3.20 1.91 23.67
C LYS A 268 2.36 2.23 22.42
N ALA A 269 2.81 1.85 21.24
CA ALA A 269 2.04 1.97 20.02
C ALA A 269 0.71 1.21 20.11
N ARG A 270 0.77 -0.04 20.60
CA ARG A 270 -0.41 -0.87 20.81
C ARG A 270 -1.38 -0.27 21.80
N GLN A 271 -0.90 0.27 22.92
CA GLN A 271 -1.75 0.94 23.89
C GLN A 271 -2.52 2.09 23.25
N VAL A 272 -1.85 2.98 22.52
CA VAL A 272 -2.49 4.15 21.86
C VAL A 272 -3.55 3.70 20.85
N VAL A 273 -3.24 2.70 20.00
CA VAL A 273 -4.19 2.19 19.03
C VAL A 273 -5.40 1.55 19.71
N THR A 274 -5.18 0.74 20.77
CA THR A 274 -6.27 0.05 21.49
C THR A 274 -7.14 1.03 22.29
N GLU A 275 -6.55 2.08 22.86
CA GLU A 275 -7.33 3.14 23.55
C GLU A 275 -8.25 3.88 22.58
N ARG A 276 -7.80 4.11 21.33
CA ARG A 276 -8.57 4.80 20.29
C ARG A 276 -9.59 3.89 19.60
N TYR A 277 -9.23 2.62 19.42
CA TYR A 277 -10.01 1.59 18.71
C TYR A 277 -10.01 0.27 19.49
N PRO A 278 -10.76 0.18 20.61
CA PRO A 278 -10.69 -0.98 21.51
C PRO A 278 -11.15 -2.29 20.87
N ASP A 279 -12.08 -2.23 19.92
CA ASP A 279 -12.69 -3.42 19.30
C ASP A 279 -12.18 -3.68 17.88
N LEU A 280 -11.25 -2.86 17.37
CA LEU A 280 -10.75 -3.00 16.00
C LEU A 280 -9.66 -4.08 15.93
N PRO A 281 -9.86 -5.14 15.12
CA PRO A 281 -8.80 -6.11 14.87
C PRO A 281 -7.55 -5.44 14.31
N ALA A 282 -6.41 -5.65 14.96
CA ALA A 282 -5.14 -5.11 14.51
C ALA A 282 -4.01 -6.13 14.64
N ILE A 283 -3.18 -6.25 13.62
CA ILE A 283 -1.92 -6.99 13.68
C ILE A 283 -0.75 -6.02 13.82
N TYR A 284 0.26 -6.42 14.60
CA TYR A 284 1.43 -5.61 14.87
C TYR A 284 2.68 -6.36 14.41
N THR A 285 3.50 -5.70 13.61
CA THR A 285 4.76 -6.25 13.10
C THR A 285 5.92 -5.32 13.36
N LEU A 286 7.07 -5.91 13.72
CA LEU A 286 8.32 -5.18 13.83
C LEU A 286 8.95 -5.10 12.44
N THR A 287 9.07 -3.88 11.91
CA THR A 287 9.61 -3.66 10.57
C THR A 287 10.11 -2.22 10.40
N ASP A 288 10.98 -1.98 9.43
CA ASP A 288 11.41 -0.62 9.09
C ASP A 288 10.36 0.09 8.24
N VAL A 289 10.34 1.41 8.29
CA VAL A 289 9.45 2.28 7.51
C VAL A 289 10.30 3.14 6.55
N CYS A 290 9.64 3.73 5.55
CA CYS A 290 10.30 4.34 4.40
C CYS A 290 11.17 5.58 4.70
N ARG A 291 11.11 6.14 5.92
CA ARG A 291 11.97 7.24 6.40
C ARG A 291 12.57 6.92 7.76
N SER A 292 13.81 7.34 7.98
CA SER A 292 14.57 7.00 9.20
C SER A 292 13.96 7.54 10.48
N GLU A 293 13.34 8.71 10.44
CA GLU A 293 12.75 9.43 11.58
C GLU A 293 11.33 8.95 11.94
N LEU A 294 10.67 8.20 11.07
CA LEU A 294 9.36 7.61 11.35
C LEU A 294 9.49 6.35 12.19
N LEU A 295 8.66 6.24 13.21
CA LEU A 295 8.65 5.12 14.17
C LEU A 295 7.51 4.14 13.93
N ILE A 296 6.49 4.55 13.17
CA ILE A 296 5.27 3.78 12.94
C ILE A 296 4.67 4.10 11.57
N GLU A 297 4.07 3.09 10.97
CA GLU A 297 3.19 3.21 9.81
C GLU A 297 1.96 2.33 10.05
N ILE A 298 0.79 2.80 9.66
CA ILE A 298 -0.48 2.07 9.81
C ILE A 298 -1.20 2.09 8.47
N GLU A 299 -1.69 0.92 8.05
CA GLU A 299 -2.65 0.77 6.95
C GLU A 299 -3.94 0.14 7.45
N GLY A 300 -5.02 0.28 6.70
CA GLY A 300 -6.30 -0.29 7.11
C GLY A 300 -7.29 -0.43 5.98
N ILE A 301 -8.43 -1.00 6.33
CA ILE A 301 -9.59 -1.09 5.46
C ILE A 301 -10.78 -0.46 6.18
N GLY A 302 -11.48 0.42 5.47
CA GLY A 302 -12.78 0.96 5.89
C GLY A 302 -13.90 0.42 5.01
N VAL A 303 -15.10 0.32 5.56
CA VAL A 303 -16.33 -0.04 4.86
C VAL A 303 -17.16 1.21 4.66
N LEU A 304 -17.66 1.41 3.43
CA LEU A 304 -18.67 2.42 3.08
C LEU A 304 -20.06 1.79 3.25
N CYS A 305 -20.98 2.53 3.87
CA CYS A 305 -22.38 2.16 4.08
C CYS A 305 -23.30 3.28 3.62
#